data_f865168f36f38db4286c5441117a66ee
#
_entry.id   f865168f36f38db4286c5441117a66ee
#
_cell.length_a   1.000
_cell.length_b   1.000
_cell.length_c   1.000
_cell.angle_alpha   90.00
_cell.angle_beta   90.00
_cell.angle_gamma   90.00
#
_symmetry.space_group_name_H-M   'P 1'
#
loop_
_entity.id
_entity.type
_entity.pdbx_description
1 polymer ?
#
loop_
_entity_poly.entity_id
_entity_poly.type
_entity_poly.pdbx_seq_one_letter_code
_entity_poly.pdbx_strand_id
1 'polypeptide(L)'
;MLNNLLNIFSRNKKNTSNQILNIQNTYPSEQLFLAVNDYSKNSEIRYVGGCVRKSILNEKIDDVDLSTNLDPIQLEDCLKKNNIKYLTTGKKFGTLTALVNGFKFEITSLRKDIITDGRHAKVEYTNNWKEDAERRDFTFNSIYANINGEIFDPFNGKNHLRSGKIFFIGDPDKRI
;
A
#
# COMPACT_ATOMS: atom_id res chain seq x y z
N MET A 1 -22.47 29.48 1.85
CA MET A 1 -22.41 28.07 2.32
C MET A 1 -21.49 27.19 1.48
N LEU A 2 -21.49 27.26 0.14
CA LEU A 2 -20.62 26.43 -0.71
C LEU A 2 -19.10 26.62 -0.45
N ASN A 3 -18.65 27.85 -0.21
CA ASN A 3 -17.22 28.15 0.02
C ASN A 3 -16.67 27.53 1.33
N ASN A 4 -17.49 27.31 2.34
CA ASN A 4 -17.05 26.64 3.57
C ASN A 4 -16.86 25.13 3.38
N LEU A 5 -17.68 24.49 2.56
CA LEU A 5 -17.53 23.07 2.23
C LEU A 5 -16.24 22.81 1.42
N LEU A 6 -15.97 23.64 0.42
CA LEU A 6 -14.74 23.54 -0.40
C LEU A 6 -13.48 23.74 0.46
N ASN A 7 -13.51 24.65 1.43
CA ASN A 7 -12.40 24.86 2.37
C ASN A 7 -12.19 23.69 3.33
N ILE A 8 -13.26 23.01 3.76
CA ILE A 8 -13.18 21.81 4.62
C ILE A 8 -12.58 20.65 3.84
N PHE A 9 -12.99 20.44 2.59
CA PHE A 9 -12.41 19.40 1.72
C PHE A 9 -10.94 19.66 1.38
N SER A 10 -10.58 20.91 1.08
CA SER A 10 -9.19 21.31 0.81
C SER A 10 -8.30 21.19 2.06
N ARG A 11 -8.81 21.57 3.24
CA ARG A 11 -8.10 21.47 4.52
C ARG A 11 -7.87 20.01 4.94
N ASN A 12 -8.87 19.13 4.72
CA ASN A 12 -8.75 17.70 4.99
C ASN A 12 -7.75 16.99 4.06
N LYS A 13 -7.68 17.40 2.78
CA LYS A 13 -6.72 16.84 1.82
C LYS A 13 -5.28 17.23 2.19
N LYS A 14 -5.05 18.50 2.55
CA LYS A 14 -3.76 19.02 3.01
C LYS A 14 -3.27 18.33 4.30
N ASN A 15 -4.16 18.14 5.30
CA ASN A 15 -3.79 17.48 6.54
C ASN A 15 -3.39 16.00 6.33
N THR A 16 -4.08 15.28 5.46
CA THR A 16 -3.76 13.87 5.20
C THR A 16 -2.45 13.72 4.45
N SER A 17 -2.17 14.59 3.47
CA SER A 17 -0.88 14.60 2.76
C SER A 17 0.28 14.84 3.74
N ASN A 18 0.15 15.80 4.65
CA ASN A 18 1.18 16.06 5.67
C ASN A 18 1.39 14.87 6.62
N GLN A 19 0.34 14.10 6.93
CA GLN A 19 0.44 12.91 7.77
C GLN A 19 1.19 11.76 7.07
N ILE A 20 0.93 11.54 5.78
CA ILE A 20 1.66 10.55 4.99
C ILE A 20 3.12 10.93 4.79
N LEU A 21 3.43 12.21 4.61
CA LEU A 21 4.82 12.71 4.56
C LEU A 21 5.59 12.40 5.85
N ASN A 22 4.94 12.25 7.01
CA ASN A 22 5.57 11.81 8.25
C ASN A 22 6.12 10.37 8.18
N ILE A 23 5.53 9.49 7.36
CA ILE A 23 6.10 8.15 7.13
C ILE A 23 7.48 8.30 6.52
N GLN A 24 7.60 9.11 5.48
CA GLN A 24 8.86 9.36 4.77
C GLN A 24 9.93 9.99 5.65
N ASN A 25 9.55 10.91 6.53
CA ASN A 25 10.49 11.55 7.47
C ASN A 25 11.06 10.57 8.50
N THR A 26 10.30 9.55 8.87
CA THR A 26 10.73 8.54 9.86
C THR A 26 11.40 7.35 9.19
N TYR A 27 10.92 6.96 8.01
CA TYR A 27 11.36 5.79 7.26
C TYR A 27 11.87 6.22 5.88
N PRO A 28 13.18 6.12 5.59
CA PRO A 28 13.81 6.64 4.37
C PRO A 28 13.49 5.75 3.16
N SER A 29 12.25 5.80 2.70
CA SER A 29 11.72 4.99 1.59
C SER A 29 11.88 5.65 0.21
N GLU A 30 12.33 6.90 0.14
CA GLU A 30 12.43 7.69 -1.10
C GLU A 30 13.20 6.94 -2.21
N GLN A 31 14.32 6.31 -1.86
CA GLN A 31 15.10 5.51 -2.80
C GLN A 31 14.27 4.39 -3.44
N LEU A 32 13.37 3.75 -2.69
CA LEU A 32 12.49 2.70 -3.21
C LEU A 32 11.45 3.26 -4.18
N PHE A 33 10.85 4.41 -3.82
CA PHE A 33 9.88 5.08 -4.69
C PHE A 33 10.52 5.54 -6.00
N LEU A 34 11.71 6.14 -5.96
CA LEU A 34 12.45 6.51 -7.16
C LEU A 34 12.77 5.29 -8.01
N ALA A 35 13.38 4.26 -7.41
CA ALA A 35 13.79 3.05 -8.13
C ALA A 35 12.62 2.37 -8.85
N VAL A 36 11.47 2.21 -8.16
CA VAL A 36 10.31 1.52 -8.74
C VAL A 36 9.59 2.40 -9.75
N ASN A 37 9.37 3.70 -9.46
CA ASN A 37 8.64 4.57 -10.38
C ASN A 37 9.42 4.84 -11.68
N ASP A 38 10.75 4.78 -11.65
CA ASP A 38 11.61 4.96 -12.82
C ASP A 38 11.89 3.64 -13.58
N TYR A 39 11.48 2.49 -13.05
CA TYR A 39 11.74 1.19 -13.68
C TYR A 39 11.06 1.04 -15.04
N SER A 40 9.85 1.53 -15.19
CA SER A 40 9.12 1.60 -16.45
C SER A 40 8.09 2.74 -16.43
N LYS A 41 7.56 3.09 -17.62
CA LYS A 41 6.59 4.20 -17.78
C LYS A 41 5.38 4.10 -16.84
N ASN A 42 4.94 2.88 -16.51
CA ASN A 42 3.72 2.63 -15.73
C ASN A 42 3.99 1.95 -14.39
N SER A 43 5.26 1.79 -14.00
CA SER A 43 5.59 1.20 -12.70
C SER A 43 5.29 2.17 -11.57
N GLU A 44 4.76 1.64 -10.49
CA GLU A 44 4.32 2.42 -9.34
C GLU A 44 4.47 1.63 -8.05
N ILE A 45 4.81 2.35 -6.97
CA ILE A 45 4.85 1.82 -5.60
C ILE A 45 4.08 2.75 -4.68
N ARG A 46 3.38 2.18 -3.69
CA ARG A 46 2.59 2.91 -2.69
C ARG A 46 2.76 2.31 -1.31
N TYR A 47 2.68 3.14 -0.29
CA TYR A 47 2.41 2.70 1.08
C TYR A 47 1.03 2.05 1.15
N VAL A 48 0.85 1.07 2.06
CA VAL A 48 -0.42 0.36 2.20
C VAL A 48 -0.71 -0.10 3.62
N GLY A 49 -1.98 -0.27 3.96
CA GLY A 49 -2.41 -0.98 5.16
C GLY A 49 -2.06 -0.28 6.48
N GLY A 50 -1.35 -0.98 7.37
CA GLY A 50 -1.08 -0.55 8.74
C GLY A 50 -0.42 0.81 8.85
N CYS A 51 0.63 1.06 8.09
CA CYS A 51 1.36 2.33 8.13
C CYS A 51 0.50 3.52 7.66
N VAL A 52 -0.31 3.34 6.62
CA VAL A 52 -1.23 4.39 6.13
C VAL A 52 -2.33 4.66 7.16
N ARG A 53 -2.95 3.60 7.72
CA ARG A 53 -3.97 3.72 8.76
C ARG A 53 -3.43 4.45 9.99
N LYS A 54 -2.30 4.02 10.54
CA LYS A 54 -1.65 4.64 11.71
C LYS A 54 -1.28 6.09 11.42
N SER A 55 -0.80 6.39 10.22
CA SER A 55 -0.51 7.76 9.80
C SER A 55 -1.75 8.65 9.78
N ILE A 56 -2.90 8.15 9.27
CA ILE A 56 -4.18 8.89 9.27
C ILE A 56 -4.67 9.17 10.69
N LEU A 57 -4.40 8.27 11.65
CA LEU A 57 -4.79 8.39 13.05
C LEU A 57 -3.77 9.13 13.93
N ASN A 58 -2.63 9.58 13.38
CA ASN A 58 -1.49 10.12 14.14
C ASN A 58 -0.94 9.15 15.18
N GLU A 59 -1.00 7.84 14.91
CA GLU A 59 -0.43 6.80 15.74
C GLU A 59 1.01 6.51 15.37
N LYS A 60 1.75 5.89 16.31
CA LYS A 60 3.12 5.45 16.05
C LYS A 60 3.13 4.35 14.99
N ILE A 61 3.99 4.50 13.99
CA ILE A 61 4.22 3.52 12.92
C ILE A 61 5.38 2.63 13.40
N ASP A 62 5.20 1.31 13.33
CA ASP A 62 6.22 0.34 13.75
C ASP A 62 6.87 -0.33 12.54
N ASP A 63 6.11 -0.52 11.48
CA ASP A 63 6.48 -1.18 10.22
C ASP A 63 5.89 -0.45 9.01
N VAL A 64 6.56 -0.53 7.90
CA VAL A 64 6.12 0.12 6.64
C VAL A 64 6.00 -0.93 5.55
N ASP A 65 4.74 -1.20 5.19
CA ASP A 65 4.39 -2.06 4.07
C ASP A 65 4.20 -1.22 2.80
N LEU A 66 4.71 -1.76 1.71
CA LEU A 66 4.60 -1.20 0.38
C LEU A 66 3.93 -2.20 -0.57
N SER A 67 3.20 -1.69 -1.53
CA SER A 67 2.70 -2.48 -2.66
C SER A 67 3.17 -1.88 -3.98
N THR A 68 3.43 -2.75 -4.98
CA THR A 68 3.86 -2.33 -6.32
C THR A 68 3.14 -3.13 -7.39
N ASN A 69 2.92 -2.52 -8.54
CA ASN A 69 2.38 -3.18 -9.72
C ASN A 69 3.43 -3.96 -10.53
N LEU A 70 4.70 -3.96 -10.10
CA LEU A 70 5.70 -4.87 -10.63
C LEU A 70 5.44 -6.28 -10.10
N ASP A 71 5.55 -7.29 -10.95
CA ASP A 71 5.58 -8.68 -10.50
C ASP A 71 6.89 -8.97 -9.71
N PRO A 72 7.00 -10.10 -8.98
CA PRO A 72 8.17 -10.36 -8.15
C PRO A 72 9.48 -10.49 -8.92
N ILE A 73 9.44 -10.85 -10.21
CA ILE A 73 10.63 -10.96 -11.05
C ILE A 73 11.10 -9.57 -11.46
N GLN A 74 10.15 -8.73 -11.89
CA GLN A 74 10.42 -7.33 -12.24
C GLN A 74 10.89 -6.53 -11.02
N LEU A 75 10.27 -6.73 -9.85
CA LEU A 75 10.66 -6.07 -8.61
C LEU A 75 12.09 -6.47 -8.20
N GLU A 76 12.43 -7.75 -8.29
CA GLU A 76 13.79 -8.23 -8.01
C GLU A 76 14.82 -7.61 -8.96
N ASP A 77 14.53 -7.56 -10.26
CA ASP A 77 15.38 -6.91 -11.28
C ASP A 77 15.54 -5.41 -10.99
N CYS A 78 14.44 -4.73 -10.63
CA CYS A 78 14.44 -3.32 -10.23
C CYS A 78 15.39 -3.06 -9.05
N LEU A 79 15.26 -3.84 -7.97
CA LEU A 79 16.10 -3.68 -6.78
C LEU A 79 17.58 -3.95 -7.09
N LYS A 80 17.88 -4.97 -7.91
CA LYS A 80 19.26 -5.28 -8.38
C LYS A 80 19.86 -4.12 -9.18
N LYS A 81 19.14 -3.61 -10.17
CA LYS A 81 19.61 -2.49 -11.02
C LYS A 81 19.92 -1.23 -10.23
N ASN A 82 19.21 -1.00 -9.12
CA ASN A 82 19.39 0.15 -8.24
C ASN A 82 20.35 -0.14 -7.06
N ASN A 83 21.04 -1.27 -7.03
CA ASN A 83 21.94 -1.67 -5.94
C ASN A 83 21.28 -1.68 -4.56
N ILE A 84 19.97 -1.95 -4.48
CA ILE A 84 19.23 -2.05 -3.24
C ILE A 84 19.31 -3.48 -2.73
N LYS A 85 19.82 -3.67 -1.50
CA LYS A 85 19.87 -4.98 -0.85
C LYS A 85 18.45 -5.47 -0.54
N TYR A 86 18.18 -6.76 -0.73
CA TYR A 86 16.87 -7.35 -0.46
C TYR A 86 16.97 -8.82 -0.01
N LEU A 87 15.89 -9.30 0.60
CA LEU A 87 15.67 -10.69 0.99
C LEU A 87 14.51 -11.27 0.20
N THR A 88 14.60 -12.56 -0.15
CA THR A 88 13.60 -13.26 -0.98
C THR A 88 12.73 -14.25 -0.18
N THR A 89 12.80 -14.23 1.15
CA THR A 89 12.06 -15.16 2.04
C THR A 89 10.57 -15.18 1.78
N GLY A 90 9.98 -14.03 1.43
CA GLY A 90 8.55 -13.89 1.09
C GLY A 90 8.21 -14.05 -0.39
N LYS A 91 9.19 -14.33 -1.28
CA LYS A 91 9.02 -14.30 -2.74
C LYS A 91 7.90 -15.23 -3.24
N LYS A 92 7.74 -16.40 -2.64
CA LYS A 92 6.65 -17.34 -2.97
C LYS A 92 5.25 -16.78 -2.73
N PHE A 93 5.14 -15.74 -1.88
CA PHE A 93 3.91 -15.01 -1.62
C PHE A 93 3.85 -13.65 -2.34
N GLY A 94 4.80 -13.38 -3.23
CA GLY A 94 4.88 -12.12 -3.98
C GLY A 94 5.51 -10.97 -3.20
N THR A 95 6.22 -11.24 -2.07
CA THR A 95 6.83 -10.22 -1.22
C THR A 95 8.34 -10.30 -1.26
N LEU A 96 9.02 -9.16 -1.45
CA LEU A 96 10.45 -9.01 -1.23
C LEU A 96 10.67 -8.01 -0.08
N THR A 97 11.69 -8.25 0.75
CA THR A 97 12.05 -7.31 1.82
C THR A 97 13.27 -6.50 1.40
N ALA A 98 13.09 -5.24 1.08
CA ALA A 98 14.19 -4.32 0.78
C ALA A 98 14.84 -3.79 2.06
N LEU A 99 16.16 -3.56 2.00
CA LEU A 99 16.97 -3.05 3.11
C LEU A 99 17.55 -1.70 2.69
N VAL A 100 17.06 -0.63 3.30
CA VAL A 100 17.48 0.76 2.97
C VAL A 100 17.83 1.48 4.26
N ASN A 101 19.05 1.98 4.37
CA ASN A 101 19.54 2.75 5.52
C ASN A 101 19.27 2.10 6.88
N GLY A 102 19.39 0.78 6.97
CA GLY A 102 19.14 -0.01 8.20
C GLY A 102 17.68 -0.35 8.47
N PHE A 103 16.74 0.14 7.67
CA PHE A 103 15.32 -0.18 7.75
C PHE A 103 14.95 -1.33 6.81
N LYS A 104 13.92 -2.08 7.21
CA LYS A 104 13.30 -3.14 6.40
C LYS A 104 11.97 -2.63 5.84
N PHE A 105 11.76 -2.86 4.55
CA PHE A 105 10.53 -2.52 3.86
C PHE A 105 9.99 -3.77 3.16
N GLU A 106 8.81 -4.22 3.55
CA GLU A 106 8.13 -5.30 2.84
C GLU A 106 7.41 -4.74 1.61
N ILE A 107 7.81 -5.21 0.42
CA ILE A 107 7.24 -4.79 -0.84
C ILE A 107 6.52 -5.97 -1.44
N THR A 108 5.19 -5.88 -1.53
CA THR A 108 4.33 -6.94 -2.08
C THR A 108 3.82 -6.55 -3.46
N SER A 109 4.00 -7.44 -4.43
CA SER A 109 3.41 -7.30 -5.76
C SER A 109 1.90 -7.37 -5.69
N LEU A 110 1.21 -6.47 -6.42
CA LEU A 110 -0.25 -6.49 -6.52
C LEU A 110 -0.72 -7.86 -7.05
N ARG A 111 -1.75 -8.40 -6.43
CA ARG A 111 -2.30 -9.70 -6.79
C ARG A 111 -3.81 -9.76 -6.56
N LYS A 112 -4.46 -10.66 -7.28
CA LYS A 112 -5.83 -11.09 -7.03
C LYS A 112 -5.84 -12.57 -6.63
N ASP A 113 -6.78 -12.95 -5.79
CA ASP A 113 -6.98 -14.33 -5.40
C ASP A 113 -7.84 -15.02 -6.47
N ILE A 114 -7.33 -16.11 -7.06
CA ILE A 114 -8.12 -16.98 -7.92
C ILE A 114 -8.65 -18.09 -7.05
N ILE A 115 -9.97 -18.20 -6.93
CA ILE A 115 -10.64 -19.29 -6.21
C ILE A 115 -10.38 -20.58 -7.00
N THR A 116 -9.55 -21.46 -6.44
CA THR A 116 -9.42 -22.84 -6.91
C THR A 116 -9.91 -23.77 -5.80
N ASP A 117 -10.81 -24.66 -6.11
CA ASP A 117 -11.31 -25.86 -5.36
C ASP A 117 -10.84 -26.05 -3.91
N GLY A 118 -11.14 -25.10 -3.03
CA GLY A 118 -11.22 -25.27 -1.58
C GLY A 118 -9.94 -25.55 -0.80
N ARG A 119 -8.78 -25.80 -1.41
CA ARG A 119 -7.54 -26.14 -0.68
C ARG A 119 -6.27 -25.36 -1.05
N HIS A 120 -6.24 -24.71 -2.19
CA HIS A 120 -5.07 -23.92 -2.60
C HIS A 120 -5.54 -22.66 -3.32
N ALA A 121 -5.48 -21.53 -2.65
CA ALA A 121 -5.63 -20.23 -3.30
C ALA A 121 -4.45 -20.01 -4.27
N LYS A 122 -4.71 -20.04 -5.56
CA LYS A 122 -3.73 -19.62 -6.57
C LYS A 122 -3.81 -18.11 -6.67
N VAL A 123 -2.67 -17.44 -6.53
CA VAL A 123 -2.60 -16.00 -6.72
C VAL A 123 -2.20 -15.68 -8.15
N GLU A 124 -2.77 -14.66 -8.73
CA GLU A 124 -2.37 -14.09 -10.01
C GLU A 124 -1.91 -12.64 -9.78
N TYR A 125 -0.74 -12.29 -10.30
CA TYR A 125 -0.26 -10.91 -10.22
C TYR A 125 -1.05 -10.01 -11.15
N THR A 126 -1.32 -8.78 -10.70
CA THR A 126 -2.09 -7.80 -11.43
C THR A 126 -1.41 -6.43 -11.39
N ASN A 127 -1.73 -5.56 -12.31
CA ASN A 127 -1.35 -4.15 -12.26
C ASN A 127 -2.51 -3.24 -11.83
N ASN A 128 -3.65 -3.82 -11.43
CA ASN A 128 -4.85 -3.12 -11.02
C ASN A 128 -4.91 -3.00 -9.48
N TRP A 129 -4.75 -1.79 -8.97
CA TRP A 129 -4.78 -1.46 -7.55
C TRP A 129 -6.12 -1.83 -6.87
N LYS A 130 -7.24 -1.75 -7.62
CA LYS A 130 -8.55 -2.10 -7.07
C LYS A 130 -8.69 -3.61 -6.85
N GLU A 131 -8.18 -4.44 -7.76
CA GLU A 131 -8.18 -5.90 -7.61
C GLU A 131 -7.36 -6.33 -6.38
N ASP A 132 -6.20 -5.71 -6.13
CA ASP A 132 -5.42 -5.98 -4.90
C ASP A 132 -6.16 -5.51 -3.65
N ALA A 133 -6.88 -4.39 -3.72
CA ALA A 133 -7.69 -3.90 -2.61
C ALA A 133 -8.88 -4.82 -2.30
N GLU A 134 -9.52 -5.40 -3.32
CA GLU A 134 -10.67 -6.32 -3.20
C GLU A 134 -10.35 -7.61 -2.43
N ARG A 135 -9.09 -8.09 -2.47
CA ARG A 135 -8.68 -9.28 -1.72
C ARG A 135 -8.36 -9.03 -0.25
N ARG A 136 -8.27 -7.76 0.19
CA ARG A 136 -7.96 -7.41 1.58
C ARG A 136 -9.18 -7.61 2.48
N ASP A 137 -8.94 -7.72 3.78
CA ASP A 137 -9.96 -7.99 4.79
C ASP A 137 -10.87 -6.78 5.05
N PHE A 138 -10.29 -5.68 5.56
CA PHE A 138 -11.03 -4.50 5.99
C PHE A 138 -10.76 -3.30 5.09
N THR A 139 -11.79 -2.46 4.92
CA THR A 139 -11.72 -1.25 4.10
C THR A 139 -10.59 -0.31 4.54
N PHE A 140 -10.31 -0.20 5.83
CA PHE A 140 -9.23 0.64 6.36
C PHE A 140 -7.82 0.04 6.14
N ASN A 141 -7.70 -1.24 5.81
CA ASN A 141 -6.44 -1.89 5.44
C ASN A 141 -6.19 -1.85 3.93
N SER A 142 -7.16 -1.40 3.14
CA SER A 142 -7.07 -1.25 1.69
C SER A 142 -6.86 0.19 1.22
N ILE A 143 -6.34 1.04 2.11
CA ILE A 143 -5.97 2.41 1.79
C ILE A 143 -4.50 2.42 1.37
N TYR A 144 -4.24 3.01 0.20
CA TYR A 144 -2.89 3.19 -0.34
C TYR A 144 -2.54 4.67 -0.38
N ALA A 145 -1.25 4.99 -0.32
CA ALA A 145 -0.78 6.34 -0.48
C ALA A 145 0.55 6.38 -1.28
N ASN A 146 0.68 7.31 -2.20
CA ASN A 146 1.96 7.55 -2.84
C ASN A 146 2.88 8.39 -1.93
N ILE A 147 4.11 8.63 -2.39
CA ILE A 147 5.11 9.39 -1.62
C ILE A 147 4.67 10.85 -1.38
N ASN A 148 3.85 11.43 -2.23
CA ASN A 148 3.32 12.79 -2.11
C ASN A 148 2.10 12.88 -1.18
N GLY A 149 1.67 11.76 -0.57
CA GLY A 149 0.52 11.70 0.32
C GLY A 149 -0.83 11.65 -0.39
N GLU A 150 -0.86 11.42 -1.70
CA GLU A 150 -2.10 11.20 -2.42
C GLU A 150 -2.64 9.80 -2.12
N ILE A 151 -3.92 9.77 -1.71
CA ILE A 151 -4.57 8.55 -1.25
C ILE A 151 -5.39 7.94 -2.38
N PHE A 152 -5.23 6.63 -2.56
CA PHE A 152 -6.14 5.78 -3.29
C PHE A 152 -6.93 4.91 -2.29
N ASP A 153 -8.23 5.15 -2.19
CA ASP A 153 -9.15 4.54 -1.21
C ASP A 153 -10.42 4.05 -1.91
N PRO A 154 -10.38 2.88 -2.56
CA PRO A 154 -11.49 2.40 -3.38
C PRO A 154 -12.73 2.00 -2.59
N PHE A 155 -12.61 1.75 -1.28
CA PHE A 155 -13.68 1.29 -0.40
C PHE A 155 -14.05 2.26 0.70
N ASN A 156 -13.67 3.54 0.58
CA ASN A 156 -14.00 4.58 1.55
C ASN A 156 -13.49 4.29 2.98
N GLY A 157 -12.40 3.53 3.09
CA GLY A 157 -11.81 3.08 4.35
C GLY A 157 -11.38 4.22 5.27
N LYS A 158 -10.93 5.35 4.69
CA LYS A 158 -10.58 6.56 5.45
C LYS A 158 -11.76 7.13 6.24
N ASN A 159 -12.95 7.18 5.64
CA ASN A 159 -14.14 7.67 6.34
C ASN A 159 -14.64 6.65 7.36
N HIS A 160 -14.56 5.36 7.06
CA HIS A 160 -14.88 4.30 8.02
C HIS A 160 -13.97 4.38 9.24
N LEU A 161 -12.67 4.52 9.03
CA LEU A 161 -11.67 4.68 10.08
C LEU A 161 -11.97 5.89 10.97
N ARG A 162 -12.25 7.06 10.38
CA ARG A 162 -12.56 8.30 11.12
C ARG A 162 -13.86 8.23 11.91
N SER A 163 -14.83 7.44 11.44
CA SER A 163 -16.11 7.23 12.12
C SER A 163 -16.09 6.09 13.14
N GLY A 164 -14.93 5.42 13.33
CA GLY A 164 -14.80 4.27 14.22
C GLY A 164 -15.59 3.03 13.76
N LYS A 165 -15.92 2.95 12.47
CA LYS A 165 -16.69 1.84 11.89
C LYS A 165 -15.78 0.84 11.20
N ILE A 166 -16.06 -0.45 11.43
CA ILE A 166 -15.34 -1.56 10.80
C ILE A 166 -16.22 -2.16 9.72
N PHE A 167 -15.70 -2.15 8.48
CA PHE A 167 -16.36 -2.79 7.33
C PHE A 167 -15.42 -3.79 6.68
N PHE A 168 -15.94 -4.96 6.42
CA PHE A 168 -15.27 -6.02 5.67
C PHE A 168 -15.40 -5.75 4.16
N ILE A 169 -14.39 -6.18 3.38
CA ILE A 169 -14.46 -6.11 1.92
C ILE A 169 -14.93 -7.45 1.40
N GLY A 170 -16.07 -7.45 0.69
CA GLY A 170 -16.71 -8.67 0.20
C GLY A 170 -17.51 -9.40 1.27
N ASP A 171 -17.61 -10.72 1.13
CA ASP A 171 -18.38 -11.59 2.01
C ASP A 171 -17.44 -12.22 3.07
N PRO A 172 -17.63 -11.90 4.37
CA PRO A 172 -16.80 -12.45 5.45
C PRO A 172 -16.82 -13.99 5.48
N ASP A 173 -17.99 -14.60 5.25
CA ASP A 173 -18.17 -16.05 5.35
C ASP A 173 -17.41 -16.85 4.28
N LYS A 174 -17.02 -16.18 3.20
CA LYS A 174 -16.19 -16.77 2.13
C LYS A 174 -14.69 -16.66 2.36
N ARG A 175 -14.27 -15.97 3.44
CA ARG A 175 -12.85 -15.66 3.72
C ARG A 175 -12.34 -16.23 5.04
N ILE A 176 -13.22 -16.89 5.81
CA ILE A 176 -12.88 -17.55 7.08
C ILE A 176 -12.66 -19.09 6.81
#